data_868bb7b251ed5ff7152b286f2f1e0cf0
#
_entry.id   868bb7b251ed5ff7152b286f2f1e0cf0
#
_cell.length_a   1.000
_cell.length_b   1.000
_cell.length_c   1.000
_cell.angle_alpha   90.00
_cell.angle_beta   90.00
_cell.angle_gamma   90.00
#
_symmetry.space_group_name_H-M   'P 1'
#
loop_
_entity.id
_entity.type
_entity.pdbx_description
1 polymer ?
#
loop_
_entity_poly.entity_id
_entity_poly.type
_entity_poly.pdbx_seq_one_letter_code
_entity_poly.pdbx_strand_id
1 'polypeptide(L)'
;MALFKMYLRQRRSGLAVGAVFCTVFIISFVLFQIPVKAAAYPALICAVGGTVYILVDFRRVKKKHRQLQDMQRLSASTIEYFPEADRVDEEDYQQLIRLLCREYKQTETELSARIFDMEEHYAVWAHQIKTPIAFMRLSLQNEDSALSRRLESDLLRIEHYVEMVLMYVRLDSKSTDYVISRCSLDGIICRALRRFSGEFIQKRLSLSYEPVETEAITDEKWLGFVIEQVLSNALKYTDKGGITVMLEPDMTLCIRDTGMGIAPEDLPRIFQKGYTGYNGRGDRRSSGIGLYLCRRVCDNLSHSIRAEAKPRQGTSIYIIYRPREGTAGDGVTSYKSVSFGGGNVSLIYGGPFPFFDKMGA
;
A
#
# COMPACT_ATOMS: atom_id res chain seq x y z
N MET A 1 17.19 -21.21 -28.52
CA MET A 1 16.58 -22.03 -29.59
C MET A 1 15.20 -21.51 -30.01
N ALA A 2 14.31 -21.16 -29.09
CA ALA A 2 12.96 -20.65 -29.40
C ALA A 2 12.94 -19.37 -30.24
N LEU A 3 13.76 -18.37 -29.92
CA LEU A 3 13.83 -17.08 -30.62
C LEU A 3 14.23 -17.27 -32.11
N PHE A 4 15.19 -18.16 -32.40
CA PHE A 4 15.63 -18.44 -33.78
C PHE A 4 14.55 -19.12 -34.60
N LYS A 5 13.79 -20.07 -34.03
CA LYS A 5 12.64 -20.68 -34.69
C LYS A 5 11.56 -19.64 -35.05
N MET A 6 11.29 -18.70 -34.12
CA MET A 6 10.33 -17.63 -34.31
C MET A 6 10.79 -16.65 -35.41
N TYR A 7 12.07 -16.29 -35.38
CA TYR A 7 12.69 -15.48 -36.47
C TYR A 7 12.55 -16.11 -37.86
N LEU A 8 12.89 -17.40 -37.98
CA LEU A 8 12.73 -18.13 -39.26
C LEU A 8 11.26 -18.19 -39.72
N ARG A 9 10.32 -18.38 -38.76
CA ARG A 9 8.89 -18.40 -39.07
C ARG A 9 8.41 -17.02 -39.58
N GLN A 10 8.94 -15.94 -39.03
CA GLN A 10 8.59 -14.58 -39.44
C GLN A 10 9.14 -14.23 -40.85
N ARG A 11 10.30 -14.79 -41.23
CA ARG A 11 10.97 -14.56 -42.51
C ARG A 11 10.65 -15.64 -43.56
N ARG A 12 9.70 -16.56 -43.30
CA ARG A 12 9.39 -17.69 -44.18
C ARG A 12 9.04 -17.28 -45.63
N SER A 13 8.34 -16.14 -45.82
CA SER A 13 8.00 -15.63 -47.14
C SER A 13 9.24 -15.19 -47.93
N GLY A 14 10.16 -14.48 -47.30
CA GLY A 14 11.43 -14.10 -47.89
C GLY A 14 12.32 -15.31 -48.22
N LEU A 15 12.38 -16.29 -47.33
CA LEU A 15 13.09 -17.56 -47.58
C LEU A 15 12.47 -18.37 -48.71
N ALA A 16 11.13 -18.41 -48.81
CA ALA A 16 10.44 -19.07 -49.91
C ALA A 16 10.72 -18.40 -51.26
N VAL A 17 10.70 -17.07 -51.32
CA VAL A 17 11.07 -16.31 -52.53
C VAL A 17 12.53 -16.60 -52.91
N GLY A 18 13.46 -16.59 -51.95
CA GLY A 18 14.85 -16.96 -52.21
C GLY A 18 15.02 -18.38 -52.74
N ALA A 19 14.26 -19.34 -52.20
CA ALA A 19 14.26 -20.72 -52.71
C ALA A 19 13.74 -20.83 -54.16
N VAL A 20 12.67 -20.09 -54.49
CA VAL A 20 12.16 -20.03 -55.87
C VAL A 20 13.22 -19.47 -56.81
N PHE A 21 13.91 -18.36 -56.43
CA PHE A 21 15.00 -17.82 -57.26
C PHE A 21 16.14 -18.81 -57.46
N CYS A 22 16.56 -19.52 -56.39
CA CYS A 22 17.57 -20.56 -56.50
C CYS A 22 17.13 -21.70 -57.44
N THR A 23 15.86 -22.11 -57.36
CA THR A 23 15.32 -23.17 -58.23
C THR A 23 15.32 -22.74 -59.69
N VAL A 24 14.83 -21.53 -60.00
CA VAL A 24 14.84 -20.94 -61.34
C VAL A 24 16.27 -20.84 -61.88
N PHE A 25 17.20 -20.40 -61.06
CA PHE A 25 18.60 -20.31 -61.39
C PHE A 25 19.21 -21.67 -61.77
N ILE A 26 18.96 -22.71 -60.94
CA ILE A 26 19.42 -24.07 -61.22
C ILE A 26 18.82 -24.60 -62.55
N ILE A 27 17.51 -24.43 -62.77
CA ILE A 27 16.83 -24.87 -63.99
C ILE A 27 17.43 -24.18 -65.22
N SER A 28 17.68 -22.86 -65.18
CA SER A 28 18.30 -22.11 -66.25
C SER A 28 19.69 -22.64 -66.59
N PHE A 29 20.51 -22.92 -65.61
CA PHE A 29 21.86 -23.48 -65.84
C PHE A 29 21.84 -24.88 -66.47
N VAL A 30 20.90 -25.73 -66.05
CA VAL A 30 20.73 -27.06 -66.65
C VAL A 30 20.24 -26.96 -68.10
N LEU A 31 19.31 -26.05 -68.38
CA LEU A 31 18.72 -25.89 -69.74
C LEU A 31 19.76 -25.37 -70.72
N PHE A 32 20.65 -24.46 -70.29
CA PHE A 32 21.68 -23.88 -71.15
C PHE A 32 22.98 -24.65 -71.22
N GLN A 33 23.03 -25.85 -70.59
CA GLN A 33 24.24 -26.76 -70.50
C GLN A 33 25.51 -26.06 -70.13
N ILE A 34 25.42 -25.07 -69.18
CA ILE A 34 26.56 -24.31 -68.70
C ILE A 34 27.42 -25.20 -67.84
N PRO A 35 28.78 -25.17 -67.96
CA PRO A 35 29.65 -26.01 -67.17
C PRO A 35 29.49 -25.75 -65.65
N VAL A 36 29.38 -26.80 -64.84
CA VAL A 36 29.10 -26.76 -63.41
C VAL A 36 30.04 -25.80 -62.65
N LYS A 37 31.31 -25.70 -63.08
CA LYS A 37 32.30 -24.77 -62.49
C LYS A 37 31.89 -23.30 -62.64
N ALA A 38 31.23 -22.94 -63.73
CA ALA A 38 30.78 -21.55 -63.96
C ALA A 38 29.54 -21.21 -63.06
N ALA A 39 28.70 -22.18 -62.73
CA ALA A 39 27.59 -22.02 -61.83
C ALA A 39 27.95 -22.02 -60.34
N ALA A 40 28.96 -22.80 -59.96
CA ALA A 40 29.37 -22.96 -58.58
C ALA A 40 29.89 -21.67 -57.93
N TYR A 41 30.61 -20.83 -58.64
CA TYR A 41 31.19 -19.57 -58.11
C TYR A 41 30.11 -18.56 -57.74
N PRO A 42 29.17 -18.17 -58.61
CA PRO A 42 28.10 -17.27 -58.20
C PRO A 42 27.21 -17.82 -57.10
N ALA A 43 26.92 -19.12 -57.13
CA ALA A 43 26.11 -19.77 -56.10
C ALA A 43 26.78 -19.70 -54.71
N LEU A 44 28.10 -19.90 -54.64
CA LEU A 44 28.88 -19.78 -53.40
C LEU A 44 28.83 -18.35 -52.87
N ILE A 45 29.03 -17.35 -53.71
CA ILE A 45 28.98 -15.92 -53.36
C ILE A 45 27.58 -15.57 -52.78
N CYS A 46 26.51 -15.99 -53.45
CA CYS A 46 25.15 -15.78 -52.99
C CYS A 46 24.86 -16.50 -51.66
N ALA A 47 25.35 -17.73 -51.46
CA ALA A 47 25.18 -18.46 -50.22
C ALA A 47 25.92 -17.79 -49.04
N VAL A 48 27.16 -17.35 -49.24
CA VAL A 48 27.93 -16.61 -48.23
C VAL A 48 27.25 -15.27 -47.89
N GLY A 49 26.88 -14.49 -48.92
CA GLY A 49 26.20 -13.21 -48.75
C GLY A 49 24.85 -13.36 -48.03
N GLY A 50 24.07 -14.37 -48.40
CA GLY A 50 22.79 -14.70 -47.75
C GLY A 50 22.98 -15.11 -46.27
N THR A 51 24.01 -15.90 -46.00
CA THR A 51 24.31 -16.33 -44.63
C THR A 51 24.75 -15.14 -43.76
N VAL A 52 25.61 -14.27 -44.28
CA VAL A 52 26.04 -13.05 -43.60
C VAL A 52 24.85 -12.13 -43.31
N TYR A 53 23.98 -11.94 -44.30
CA TYR A 53 22.77 -11.13 -44.16
C TYR A 53 21.87 -11.66 -43.04
N ILE A 54 21.58 -12.98 -43.02
CA ILE A 54 20.76 -13.63 -41.98
C ILE A 54 21.39 -13.46 -40.62
N LEU A 55 22.71 -13.61 -40.49
CA LEU A 55 23.41 -13.44 -39.22
C LEU A 55 23.34 -12.00 -38.67
N VAL A 56 23.51 -11.01 -39.54
CA VAL A 56 23.41 -9.59 -39.15
C VAL A 56 21.99 -9.24 -38.76
N ASP A 57 21.00 -9.64 -39.57
CA ASP A 57 19.57 -9.38 -39.30
C ASP A 57 19.12 -10.06 -37.97
N PHE A 58 19.53 -11.31 -37.75
CA PHE A 58 19.25 -12.01 -36.49
C PHE A 58 19.87 -11.31 -35.26
N ARG A 59 21.10 -10.77 -35.37
CA ARG A 59 21.73 -10.01 -34.30
C ARG A 59 20.95 -8.72 -33.97
N ARG A 60 20.43 -8.02 -34.99
CA ARG A 60 19.59 -6.82 -34.82
C ARG A 60 18.29 -7.18 -34.09
N VAL A 61 17.59 -8.23 -34.55
CA VAL A 61 16.35 -8.71 -33.92
C VAL A 61 16.58 -9.14 -32.48
N LYS A 62 17.68 -9.84 -32.21
CA LYS A 62 18.05 -10.27 -30.85
C LYS A 62 18.31 -9.09 -29.91
N LYS A 63 19.02 -8.04 -30.39
CA LYS A 63 19.28 -6.81 -29.62
C LYS A 63 17.97 -6.11 -29.27
N LYS A 64 17.08 -5.93 -30.25
CA LYS A 64 15.77 -5.29 -30.09
C LYS A 64 14.86 -6.08 -29.14
N HIS A 65 14.85 -7.40 -29.26
CA HIS A 65 14.09 -8.26 -28.34
C HIS A 65 14.57 -8.13 -26.88
N ARG A 66 15.89 -8.04 -26.63
CA ARG A 66 16.42 -7.79 -25.30
C ARG A 66 15.97 -6.44 -24.74
N GLN A 67 16.08 -5.37 -25.51
CA GLN A 67 15.65 -4.04 -25.11
C GLN A 67 14.17 -4.03 -24.72
N LEU A 68 13.30 -4.70 -25.50
CA LEU A 68 11.88 -4.81 -25.16
C LEU A 68 11.62 -5.65 -23.91
N GLN A 69 12.42 -6.71 -23.66
CA GLN A 69 12.32 -7.48 -22.42
C GLN A 69 12.73 -6.69 -21.18
N ASP A 70 13.78 -5.87 -21.31
CA ASP A 70 14.21 -5.00 -20.21
C ASP A 70 13.13 -3.95 -19.89
N MET A 71 12.42 -3.45 -20.91
CA MET A 71 11.29 -2.54 -20.73
C MET A 71 10.07 -3.18 -20.04
N GLN A 72 9.85 -4.49 -20.17
CA GLN A 72 8.74 -5.17 -19.47
C GLN A 72 8.85 -5.11 -17.94
N ARG A 73 10.05 -4.83 -17.40
CA ARG A 73 10.29 -4.66 -15.96
C ARG A 73 10.07 -3.23 -15.47
N LEU A 74 9.86 -2.28 -16.38
CA LEU A 74 9.63 -0.88 -16.07
C LEU A 74 8.14 -0.62 -15.90
N SER A 75 7.79 0.31 -15.02
CA SER A 75 6.40 0.78 -14.90
C SER A 75 5.96 1.51 -16.16
N ALA A 76 4.67 1.45 -16.49
CA ALA A 76 4.09 2.16 -17.63
C ALA A 76 4.37 3.67 -17.61
N SER A 77 4.53 4.27 -16.41
CA SER A 77 4.90 5.68 -16.23
C SER A 77 6.34 6.01 -16.62
N THR A 78 7.22 5.00 -16.72
CA THR A 78 8.67 5.16 -16.97
C THR A 78 9.03 4.84 -18.42
N ILE A 79 8.07 4.38 -19.25
CA ILE A 79 8.30 4.02 -20.64
C ILE A 79 8.29 5.30 -21.50
N GLU A 80 9.43 6.00 -21.58
CA GLU A 80 9.61 7.17 -22.45
C GLU A 80 10.36 6.84 -23.74
N TYR A 81 11.23 5.82 -23.71
CA TYR A 81 12.13 5.51 -24.84
C TYR A 81 11.85 4.12 -25.39
N PHE A 82 11.33 4.08 -26.61
CA PHE A 82 11.24 2.86 -27.39
C PHE A 82 12.48 2.69 -28.27
N PRO A 83 12.91 1.45 -28.60
CA PRO A 83 13.90 1.20 -29.63
C PRO A 83 13.45 1.81 -30.95
N GLU A 84 14.40 2.25 -31.79
CA GLU A 84 14.08 2.77 -33.12
C GLU A 84 13.20 1.78 -33.91
N ALA A 85 12.14 2.28 -34.54
CA ALA A 85 11.28 1.51 -35.39
C ALA A 85 11.91 1.35 -36.76
N ASP A 86 12.15 0.10 -37.20
CA ASP A 86 12.69 -0.20 -38.50
C ASP A 86 11.57 -0.44 -39.56
N ARG A 87 10.32 -0.51 -39.09
CA ARG A 87 9.14 -0.85 -39.93
C ARG A 87 7.95 0.01 -39.55
N VAL A 88 7.09 0.27 -40.55
CA VAL A 88 5.89 1.10 -40.38
C VAL A 88 4.95 0.51 -39.32
N ASP A 89 4.73 -0.81 -39.37
CA ASP A 89 3.91 -1.52 -38.35
C ASP A 89 4.45 -1.39 -36.94
N GLU A 90 5.78 -1.34 -36.74
CA GLU A 90 6.39 -1.11 -35.44
C GLU A 90 6.17 0.33 -34.94
N GLU A 91 6.24 1.29 -35.85
CA GLU A 91 5.99 2.71 -35.56
C GLU A 91 4.53 2.92 -35.11
N ASP A 92 3.57 2.32 -35.84
CA ASP A 92 2.15 2.37 -35.48
C ASP A 92 1.88 1.76 -34.11
N TYR A 93 2.46 0.59 -33.80
CA TYR A 93 2.35 -0.02 -32.47
C TYR A 93 2.98 0.85 -31.35
N GLN A 94 4.14 1.46 -31.62
CA GLN A 94 4.77 2.36 -30.67
C GLN A 94 3.92 3.60 -30.41
N GLN A 95 3.29 4.17 -31.44
CA GLN A 95 2.38 5.30 -31.30
C GLN A 95 1.17 4.93 -30.44
N LEU A 96 0.54 3.78 -30.70
CA LEU A 96 -0.57 3.28 -29.88
C LEU A 96 -0.17 3.07 -28.42
N ILE A 97 0.99 2.47 -28.16
CA ILE A 97 1.49 2.27 -26.79
C ILE A 97 1.77 3.61 -26.10
N ARG A 98 2.39 4.58 -26.80
CA ARG A 98 2.61 5.92 -26.25
C ARG A 98 1.30 6.62 -25.89
N LEU A 99 0.27 6.46 -26.72
CA LEU A 99 -1.06 7.01 -26.44
C LEU A 99 -1.67 6.38 -25.19
N LEU A 100 -1.65 5.06 -25.08
CA LEU A 100 -2.11 4.34 -23.89
C LEU A 100 -1.33 4.72 -22.63
N CYS A 101 -0.01 4.87 -22.73
CA CYS A 101 0.82 5.30 -21.60
C CYS A 101 0.47 6.73 -21.16
N ARG A 102 0.17 7.64 -22.10
CA ARG A 102 -0.27 9.00 -21.79
C ARG A 102 -1.63 9.00 -21.09
N GLU A 103 -2.61 8.27 -21.61
CA GLU A 103 -3.93 8.14 -20.98
C GLU A 103 -3.82 7.54 -19.58
N TYR A 104 -3.00 6.50 -19.41
CA TYR A 104 -2.75 5.91 -18.10
C TYR A 104 -2.15 6.92 -17.10
N LYS A 105 -1.11 7.66 -17.53
CA LYS A 105 -0.45 8.69 -16.71
C LYS A 105 -1.41 9.82 -16.36
N GLN A 106 -2.24 10.25 -17.31
CA GLN A 106 -3.26 11.25 -17.08
C GLN A 106 -4.30 10.76 -16.05
N THR A 107 -4.82 9.55 -16.22
CA THR A 107 -5.79 8.94 -15.29
C THR A 107 -5.18 8.79 -13.88
N GLU A 108 -3.92 8.37 -13.78
CA GLU A 108 -3.22 8.27 -12.50
C GLU A 108 -3.07 9.64 -11.82
N THR A 109 -2.74 10.68 -12.60
CA THR A 109 -2.61 12.05 -12.11
C THR A 109 -3.96 12.60 -11.64
N GLU A 110 -5.02 12.41 -12.44
CA GLU A 110 -6.38 12.85 -12.08
C GLU A 110 -6.90 12.13 -10.83
N LEU A 111 -6.65 10.81 -10.73
CA LEU A 111 -7.03 10.06 -9.53
C LEU A 111 -6.28 10.54 -8.30
N SER A 112 -4.99 10.79 -8.42
CA SER A 112 -4.16 11.31 -7.32
C SER A 112 -4.62 12.70 -6.89
N ALA A 113 -4.95 13.58 -7.85
CA ALA A 113 -5.51 14.90 -7.55
C ALA A 113 -6.87 14.82 -6.83
N ARG A 114 -7.77 13.95 -7.29
CA ARG A 114 -9.08 13.76 -6.62
C ARG A 114 -8.94 13.23 -5.20
N ILE A 115 -7.99 12.32 -4.96
CA ILE A 115 -7.71 11.82 -3.60
C ILE A 115 -7.22 12.96 -2.72
N PHE A 116 -6.28 13.77 -3.21
CA PHE A 116 -5.75 14.92 -2.49
C PHE A 116 -6.84 15.96 -2.16
N ASP A 117 -7.66 16.34 -3.14
CA ASP A 117 -8.79 17.26 -2.94
C ASP A 117 -9.78 16.71 -1.89
N MET A 118 -10.04 15.41 -1.93
CA MET A 118 -10.91 14.74 -0.97
C MET A 118 -10.33 14.82 0.45
N GLU A 119 -9.03 14.59 0.63
CA GLU A 119 -8.34 14.70 1.93
C GLU A 119 -8.42 16.12 2.49
N GLU A 120 -8.17 17.14 1.66
CA GLU A 120 -8.27 18.53 2.05
C GLU A 120 -9.69 18.90 2.48
N HIS A 121 -10.70 18.52 1.70
CA HIS A 121 -12.10 18.75 2.04
C HIS A 121 -12.51 18.09 3.36
N TYR A 122 -12.10 16.85 3.60
CA TYR A 122 -12.39 16.17 4.87
C TYR A 122 -11.66 16.79 6.05
N ALA A 123 -10.44 17.29 5.87
CA ALA A 123 -9.70 17.97 6.92
C ALA A 123 -10.38 19.29 7.32
N VAL A 124 -10.81 20.10 6.33
CA VAL A 124 -11.58 21.35 6.57
C VAL A 124 -12.91 21.03 7.24
N TRP A 125 -13.66 20.06 6.71
CA TRP A 125 -14.94 19.64 7.28
C TRP A 125 -14.84 19.18 8.74
N ALA A 126 -13.84 18.40 9.06
CA ALA A 126 -13.62 17.96 10.43
C ALA A 126 -13.26 19.11 11.38
N HIS A 127 -12.49 20.10 10.91
CA HIS A 127 -12.20 21.30 11.68
C HIS A 127 -13.48 22.10 11.94
N GLN A 128 -14.32 22.25 10.92
CA GLN A 128 -15.61 22.94 11.06
C GLN A 128 -16.58 22.24 12.02
N ILE A 129 -16.54 20.87 12.11
CA ILE A 129 -17.37 20.13 13.07
C ILE A 129 -16.78 20.20 14.49
N LYS A 130 -15.45 20.19 14.66
CA LYS A 130 -14.83 20.31 15.99
C LYS A 130 -15.16 21.61 16.69
N THR A 131 -15.32 22.71 15.95
CA THR A 131 -15.66 24.03 16.50
C THR A 131 -17.00 24.04 17.24
N PRO A 132 -18.15 23.66 16.65
CA PRO A 132 -19.42 23.60 17.37
C PRO A 132 -19.41 22.58 18.51
N ILE A 133 -18.69 21.46 18.37
CA ILE A 133 -18.52 20.49 19.46
C ILE A 133 -17.85 21.16 20.67
N ALA A 134 -16.77 21.91 20.45
CA ALA A 134 -16.06 22.63 21.49
C ALA A 134 -16.97 23.67 22.19
N PHE A 135 -17.79 24.42 21.45
CA PHE A 135 -18.75 25.35 22.01
C PHE A 135 -19.83 24.65 22.85
N MET A 136 -20.40 23.55 22.36
CA MET A 136 -21.36 22.75 23.13
C MET A 136 -20.74 22.21 24.43
N ARG A 137 -19.48 21.72 24.37
CA ARG A 137 -18.76 21.27 25.56
C ARG A 137 -18.55 22.38 26.58
N LEU A 138 -18.12 23.57 26.16
CA LEU A 138 -17.98 24.72 27.03
C LEU A 138 -19.29 25.10 27.70
N SER A 139 -20.41 25.05 26.96
CA SER A 139 -21.75 25.34 27.51
C SER A 139 -22.17 24.32 28.56
N LEU A 140 -21.80 23.05 28.38
CA LEU A 140 -22.13 21.97 29.33
C LEU A 140 -21.24 21.97 30.59
N GLN A 141 -19.99 22.48 30.54
CA GLN A 141 -19.08 22.54 31.68
C GLN A 141 -19.60 23.40 32.83
N ASN A 142 -20.48 24.37 32.54
CA ASN A 142 -21.06 25.26 33.56
C ASN A 142 -22.30 24.66 34.23
N GLU A 143 -22.75 23.47 33.85
CA GLU A 143 -23.97 22.85 34.34
C GLU A 143 -23.71 21.38 34.77
N ASP A 144 -23.64 21.16 36.10
CA ASP A 144 -23.44 19.81 36.64
C ASP A 144 -24.76 19.08 36.83
N SER A 145 -25.37 18.63 35.74
CA SER A 145 -26.57 17.83 35.73
C SER A 145 -26.33 16.43 35.15
N ALA A 146 -27.23 15.49 35.45
CA ALA A 146 -27.17 14.16 34.83
C ALA A 146 -27.35 14.22 33.31
N LEU A 147 -28.08 15.25 32.81
CA LEU A 147 -28.27 15.50 31.40
C LEU A 147 -26.99 16.03 30.75
N SER A 148 -26.30 16.99 31.42
CA SER A 148 -25.08 17.58 30.87
C SER A 148 -23.98 16.52 30.73
N ARG A 149 -23.78 15.68 31.73
CA ARG A 149 -22.82 14.56 31.70
C ARG A 149 -23.12 13.56 30.57
N ARG A 150 -24.41 13.27 30.30
CA ARG A 150 -24.81 12.41 29.20
C ARG A 150 -24.52 13.06 27.84
N LEU A 151 -24.86 14.33 27.67
CA LEU A 151 -24.58 15.06 26.43
C LEU A 151 -23.07 15.20 26.16
N GLU A 152 -22.28 15.38 27.22
CA GLU A 152 -20.81 15.41 27.09
C GLU A 152 -20.23 14.08 26.61
N SER A 153 -20.75 12.94 27.11
CA SER A 153 -20.40 11.62 26.58
C SER A 153 -20.82 11.44 25.10
N ASP A 154 -22.00 11.92 24.71
CA ASP A 154 -22.44 11.84 23.31
C ASP A 154 -21.59 12.76 22.41
N LEU A 155 -21.18 13.94 22.86
CA LEU A 155 -20.24 14.81 22.14
C LEU A 155 -18.86 14.16 21.95
N LEU A 156 -18.32 13.49 22.98
CA LEU A 156 -17.06 12.75 22.88
C LEU A 156 -17.14 11.64 21.81
N ARG A 157 -18.30 10.98 21.72
CA ARG A 157 -18.52 9.97 20.67
C ARG A 157 -18.58 10.56 19.28
N ILE A 158 -19.24 11.70 19.10
CA ILE A 158 -19.28 12.40 17.81
C ILE A 158 -17.86 12.79 17.40
N GLU A 159 -17.09 13.37 18.32
CA GLU A 159 -15.69 13.75 18.08
C GLU A 159 -14.85 12.53 17.65
N HIS A 160 -15.01 11.40 18.33
CA HIS A 160 -14.33 10.16 17.99
C HIS A 160 -14.72 9.63 16.59
N TYR A 161 -16.00 9.73 16.18
CA TYR A 161 -16.42 9.36 14.83
C TYR A 161 -15.81 10.28 13.75
N VAL A 162 -15.72 11.57 14.01
CA VAL A 162 -15.07 12.53 13.10
C VAL A 162 -13.58 12.19 12.94
N GLU A 163 -12.90 11.88 14.04
CA GLU A 163 -11.49 11.47 14.01
C GLU A 163 -11.29 10.15 13.25
N MET A 164 -12.21 9.19 13.43
CA MET A 164 -12.18 7.91 12.70
C MET A 164 -12.31 8.11 11.19
N VAL A 165 -13.21 8.99 10.74
CA VAL A 165 -13.37 9.31 9.31
C VAL A 165 -12.09 9.96 8.75
N LEU A 166 -11.51 10.92 9.49
CA LEU A 166 -10.25 11.55 9.09
C LEU A 166 -9.10 10.54 8.98
N MET A 167 -8.99 9.64 9.96
CA MET A 167 -7.97 8.59 9.93
C MET A 167 -8.18 7.64 8.76
N TYR A 168 -9.44 7.28 8.46
CA TYR A 168 -9.76 6.44 7.31
C TYR A 168 -9.30 7.08 5.99
N VAL A 169 -9.59 8.36 5.77
CA VAL A 169 -9.21 9.09 4.56
C VAL A 169 -7.68 9.17 4.44
N ARG A 170 -6.99 9.52 5.54
CA ARG A 170 -5.53 9.62 5.56
C ARG A 170 -4.81 8.28 5.34
N LEU A 171 -5.38 7.16 5.81
CA LEU A 171 -4.77 5.84 5.62
C LEU A 171 -4.75 5.35 4.17
N ASP A 172 -5.71 5.80 3.36
CA ASP A 172 -5.79 5.45 1.94
C ASP A 172 -4.95 6.38 1.05
N SER A 173 -4.42 7.48 1.63
CA SER A 173 -3.51 8.41 0.96
C SER A 173 -2.11 7.80 0.76
N LYS A 174 -1.55 7.99 -0.44
CA LYS A 174 -0.15 7.64 -0.74
C LYS A 174 0.86 8.58 -0.04
N SER A 175 0.39 9.70 0.51
CA SER A 175 1.20 10.76 1.12
C SER A 175 1.15 10.81 2.65
N THR A 176 0.69 9.72 3.31
CA THR A 176 0.64 9.71 4.77
C THR A 176 2.05 9.76 5.35
N ASP A 177 2.44 10.93 5.84
CA ASP A 177 3.71 11.10 6.53
C ASP A 177 3.57 10.65 7.99
N TYR A 178 4.21 9.52 8.33
CA TYR A 178 4.35 9.06 9.70
C TYR A 178 5.55 9.73 10.37
N VAL A 179 5.33 10.35 11.52
CA VAL A 179 6.41 10.93 12.35
C VAL A 179 6.87 9.87 13.34
N ILE A 180 7.78 9.02 12.92
CA ILE A 180 8.32 7.96 13.78
C ILE A 180 9.37 8.53 14.72
N SER A 181 9.13 8.44 16.03
CA SER A 181 10.01 8.93 17.08
C SER A 181 9.99 7.99 18.29
N ARG A 182 10.90 8.23 19.26
CA ARG A 182 10.81 7.56 20.56
C ARG A 182 9.72 8.24 21.37
N CYS A 183 8.69 7.48 21.72
CA CYS A 183 7.52 7.96 22.45
C CYS A 183 7.34 7.19 23.75
N SER A 184 7.02 7.90 24.84
CA SER A 184 6.62 7.28 26.09
C SER A 184 5.27 6.57 25.93
N LEU A 185 5.26 5.24 26.08
CA LEU A 185 4.03 4.46 26.05
C LEU A 185 3.08 4.87 27.18
N ASP A 186 3.61 5.10 28.39
CA ASP A 186 2.82 5.59 29.51
C ASP A 186 2.10 6.90 29.18
N GLY A 187 2.82 7.84 28.57
CA GLY A 187 2.25 9.13 28.16
C GLY A 187 1.09 8.97 27.19
N ILE A 188 1.20 8.07 26.21
CA ILE A 188 0.14 7.81 25.20
C ILE A 188 -1.06 7.14 25.89
N ILE A 189 -0.83 6.11 26.70
CA ILE A 189 -1.87 5.36 27.41
C ILE A 189 -2.61 6.27 28.39
N CYS A 190 -1.88 7.04 29.22
CA CYS A 190 -2.47 7.95 30.18
C CYS A 190 -3.35 9.02 29.52
N ARG A 191 -2.96 9.56 28.38
CA ARG A 191 -3.80 10.52 27.62
C ARG A 191 -5.11 9.87 27.16
N ALA A 192 -5.01 8.66 26.59
CA ALA A 192 -6.20 7.92 26.16
C ALA A 192 -7.13 7.60 27.35
N LEU A 193 -6.61 7.13 28.49
CA LEU A 193 -7.40 6.84 29.68
C LEU A 193 -8.07 8.09 30.26
N ARG A 194 -7.37 9.24 30.31
CA ARG A 194 -7.95 10.53 30.74
C ARG A 194 -9.09 10.97 29.85
N ARG A 195 -8.98 10.78 28.53
CA ARG A 195 -10.04 11.15 27.58
C ARG A 195 -11.35 10.43 27.86
N PHE A 196 -11.30 9.16 28.28
CA PHE A 196 -12.47 8.34 28.56
C PHE A 196 -12.84 8.27 30.06
N SER A 197 -12.18 9.01 30.93
CA SER A 197 -12.41 8.97 32.38
C SER A 197 -13.87 9.20 32.78
N GLY A 198 -14.56 10.14 32.11
CA GLY A 198 -15.98 10.41 32.32
C GLY A 198 -16.89 9.20 32.04
N GLU A 199 -16.57 8.41 30.97
CA GLU A 199 -17.35 7.21 30.65
C GLU A 199 -17.14 6.08 31.68
N PHE A 200 -15.90 5.92 32.19
CA PHE A 200 -15.62 4.98 33.30
C PHE A 200 -16.45 5.30 34.53
N ILE A 201 -16.51 6.59 34.93
CA ILE A 201 -17.29 7.05 36.07
C ILE A 201 -18.77 6.84 35.84
N GLN A 202 -19.27 7.27 34.67
CA GLN A 202 -20.69 7.17 34.34
C GLN A 202 -21.19 5.73 34.33
N LYS A 203 -20.40 4.81 33.78
CA LYS A 203 -20.71 3.37 33.73
C LYS A 203 -20.36 2.62 35.00
N ARG A 204 -19.68 3.25 35.96
CA ARG A 204 -19.14 2.63 37.19
C ARG A 204 -18.27 1.40 36.90
N LEU A 205 -17.41 1.51 35.88
CA LEU A 205 -16.47 0.47 35.53
C LEU A 205 -15.15 0.67 36.29
N SER A 206 -14.55 -0.42 36.75
CA SER A 206 -13.21 -0.37 37.33
C SER A 206 -12.15 -0.24 36.23
N LEU A 207 -11.12 0.55 36.51
CA LEU A 207 -9.92 0.64 35.67
C LEU A 207 -8.73 0.12 36.47
N SER A 208 -8.03 -0.88 35.91
CA SER A 208 -6.76 -1.37 36.43
C SER A 208 -5.67 -0.99 35.43
N TYR A 209 -4.75 -0.13 35.85
CA TYR A 209 -3.62 0.30 35.03
C TYR A 209 -2.37 0.42 35.90
N GLU A 210 -1.30 -0.22 35.48
CA GLU A 210 0.02 -0.05 36.08
C GLU A 210 0.88 0.82 35.18
N PRO A 211 1.50 1.91 35.68
CA PRO A 211 2.37 2.78 34.90
C PRO A 211 3.49 2.01 34.19
N VAL A 212 3.79 2.37 32.96
CA VAL A 212 4.74 1.66 32.11
C VAL A 212 5.93 2.57 31.80
N GLU A 213 7.06 2.37 32.47
CA GLU A 213 8.31 3.11 32.20
C GLU A 213 9.01 2.56 30.95
N THR A 214 8.35 2.64 29.78
CA THR A 214 8.87 2.08 28.54
C THR A 214 8.62 3.04 27.37
N GLU A 215 9.60 3.12 26.47
CA GLU A 215 9.49 3.85 25.22
C GLU A 215 9.29 2.90 24.04
N ALA A 216 8.48 3.33 23.08
CA ALA A 216 8.33 2.65 21.79
C ALA A 216 8.76 3.58 20.65
N ILE A 217 9.34 2.99 19.61
CA ILE A 217 9.62 3.69 18.33
C ILE A 217 8.36 3.60 17.47
N THR A 218 7.61 4.70 17.43
CA THR A 218 6.30 4.72 16.79
C THR A 218 5.89 6.16 16.46
N ASP A 219 4.74 6.33 15.82
CA ASP A 219 4.06 7.62 15.72
C ASP A 219 3.05 7.75 16.86
N GLU A 220 3.27 8.75 17.71
CA GLU A 220 2.48 9.01 18.91
C GLU A 220 0.99 9.21 18.61
N LYS A 221 0.68 9.94 17.54
CA LYS A 221 -0.71 10.27 17.15
C LYS A 221 -1.45 9.04 16.62
N TRP A 222 -0.81 8.28 15.74
CA TRP A 222 -1.40 7.09 15.16
C TRP A 222 -1.57 5.96 16.17
N LEU A 223 -0.57 5.75 17.04
CA LEU A 223 -0.68 4.78 18.12
C LEU A 223 -1.72 5.21 19.15
N GLY A 224 -1.77 6.50 19.49
CA GLY A 224 -2.80 7.06 20.38
C GLY A 224 -4.21 6.75 19.86
N PHE A 225 -4.45 6.96 18.55
CA PHE A 225 -5.73 6.60 17.93
C PHE A 225 -6.06 5.12 18.08
N VAL A 226 -5.09 4.20 17.89
CA VAL A 226 -5.33 2.75 18.05
C VAL A 226 -5.75 2.43 19.49
N ILE A 227 -5.04 2.97 20.49
CA ILE A 227 -5.34 2.75 21.90
C ILE A 227 -6.72 3.31 22.25
N GLU A 228 -7.04 4.53 21.82
CA GLU A 228 -8.34 5.16 22.04
C GLU A 228 -9.47 4.35 21.41
N GLN A 229 -9.29 3.86 20.19
CA GLN A 229 -10.29 3.03 19.51
C GLN A 229 -10.53 1.70 20.21
N VAL A 230 -9.48 1.05 20.73
CA VAL A 230 -9.60 -0.19 21.52
C VAL A 230 -10.31 0.09 22.84
N LEU A 231 -9.96 1.17 23.54
CA LEU A 231 -10.62 1.58 24.80
C LEU A 231 -12.09 1.92 24.57
N SER A 232 -12.41 2.66 23.50
CA SER A 232 -13.79 2.98 23.13
C SER A 232 -14.62 1.72 22.90
N ASN A 233 -14.06 0.72 22.22
CA ASN A 233 -14.71 -0.56 22.05
C ASN A 233 -14.88 -1.32 23.37
N ALA A 234 -13.86 -1.37 24.22
CA ALA A 234 -13.93 -2.00 25.54
C ALA A 234 -15.03 -1.38 26.40
N LEU A 235 -15.08 -0.04 26.45
CA LEU A 235 -16.14 0.71 27.14
C LEU A 235 -17.53 0.46 26.57
N LYS A 236 -17.63 0.39 25.23
CA LYS A 236 -18.90 0.17 24.54
C LYS A 236 -19.51 -1.17 24.90
N TYR A 237 -18.71 -2.23 24.93
CA TYR A 237 -19.18 -3.62 25.10
C TYR A 237 -19.08 -4.14 26.51
N THR A 238 -18.71 -3.30 27.48
CA THR A 238 -18.69 -3.61 28.91
C THR A 238 -19.75 -2.80 29.65
N ASP A 239 -20.73 -3.49 30.23
CA ASP A 239 -21.78 -2.86 31.04
C ASP A 239 -21.47 -2.93 32.54
N LYS A 240 -20.78 -3.99 32.98
CA LYS A 240 -20.39 -4.22 34.39
C LYS A 240 -19.00 -4.85 34.46
N GLY A 241 -18.27 -4.57 35.55
CA GLY A 241 -16.91 -5.09 35.75
C GLY A 241 -15.86 -4.02 35.50
N GLY A 242 -14.86 -4.29 34.62
CA GLY A 242 -13.78 -3.35 34.43
C GLY A 242 -12.95 -3.60 33.19
N ILE A 243 -12.00 -2.69 32.99
CA ILE A 243 -11.00 -2.72 31.93
C ILE A 243 -9.61 -2.72 32.58
N THR A 244 -8.76 -3.62 32.12
CA THR A 244 -7.36 -3.74 32.55
C THR A 244 -6.46 -3.38 31.38
N VAL A 245 -5.49 -2.51 31.64
CA VAL A 245 -4.46 -2.12 30.67
C VAL A 245 -3.10 -2.48 31.27
N MET A 246 -2.34 -3.34 30.60
CA MET A 246 -1.04 -3.81 31.07
C MET A 246 -0.07 -3.98 29.92
N LEU A 247 1.22 -3.82 30.18
CA LEU A 247 2.28 -4.16 29.25
C LEU A 247 2.89 -5.51 29.66
N GLU A 248 2.84 -6.48 28.77
CA GLU A 248 3.50 -7.78 28.93
C GLU A 248 5.02 -7.67 28.69
N PRO A 249 5.85 -8.59 29.25
CA PRO A 249 7.31 -8.49 29.17
C PRO A 249 7.89 -8.42 27.76
N ASP A 250 7.20 -8.95 26.75
CA ASP A 250 7.59 -8.98 25.34
C ASP A 250 7.18 -7.72 24.55
N MET A 251 7.01 -6.59 25.22
CA MET A 251 6.56 -5.33 24.61
C MET A 251 5.18 -5.46 23.96
N THR A 252 4.28 -6.20 24.56
CA THR A 252 2.90 -6.36 24.12
C THR A 252 1.94 -5.61 25.04
N LEU A 253 1.30 -4.57 24.53
CA LEU A 253 0.23 -3.88 25.26
C LEU A 253 -1.05 -4.72 25.18
N CYS A 254 -1.54 -5.15 26.33
CA CYS A 254 -2.81 -5.86 26.50
C CYS A 254 -3.87 -4.91 27.06
N ILE A 255 -4.98 -4.76 26.35
CA ILE A 255 -6.18 -4.07 26.82
C ILE A 255 -7.28 -5.13 26.92
N ARG A 256 -7.69 -5.44 28.14
CA ARG A 256 -8.67 -6.49 28.47
C ARG A 256 -9.91 -5.89 29.07
N ASP A 257 -11.06 -6.23 28.56
CA ASP A 257 -12.36 -5.94 29.12
C ASP A 257 -13.03 -7.19 29.72
N THR A 258 -14.00 -6.99 30.60
CA THR A 258 -14.85 -8.05 31.18
C THR A 258 -16.24 -8.05 30.55
N GLY A 259 -16.38 -7.59 29.33
CA GLY A 259 -17.64 -7.39 28.65
C GLY A 259 -18.24 -8.67 28.07
N MET A 260 -19.13 -8.50 27.10
CA MET A 260 -19.88 -9.62 26.49
C MET A 260 -19.01 -10.59 25.70
N GLY A 261 -17.77 -10.24 25.37
CA GLY A 261 -16.89 -11.04 24.53
C GLY A 261 -17.33 -11.13 23.07
N ILE A 262 -16.62 -11.96 22.29
CA ILE A 262 -16.83 -12.14 20.85
C ILE A 262 -17.05 -13.62 20.58
N ALA A 263 -17.99 -13.95 19.70
CA ALA A 263 -18.23 -15.32 19.27
C ALA A 263 -17.02 -15.87 18.48
N PRO A 264 -16.65 -17.14 18.62
CA PRO A 264 -15.51 -17.73 17.92
C PRO A 264 -15.57 -17.58 16.40
N GLU A 265 -16.77 -17.60 15.82
CA GLU A 265 -16.99 -17.44 14.38
C GLU A 265 -16.72 -16.01 13.92
N ASP A 266 -16.92 -15.01 14.77
CA ASP A 266 -16.71 -13.59 14.48
C ASP A 266 -15.24 -13.18 14.65
N LEU A 267 -14.51 -13.82 15.58
CA LEU A 267 -13.15 -13.42 15.97
C LEU A 267 -12.17 -13.28 14.80
N PRO A 268 -12.11 -14.16 13.79
CA PRO A 268 -11.22 -14.01 12.64
C PRO A 268 -11.57 -12.81 11.74
N ARG A 269 -12.78 -12.27 11.87
CA ARG A 269 -13.37 -11.27 10.98
C ARG A 269 -13.45 -9.88 11.56
N ILE A 270 -13.24 -9.69 12.86
CA ILE A 270 -13.41 -8.39 13.55
C ILE A 270 -12.53 -7.28 12.99
N PHE A 271 -11.41 -7.62 12.31
CA PHE A 271 -10.51 -6.69 11.65
C PHE A 271 -10.84 -6.48 10.16
N GLN A 272 -11.91 -7.09 9.63
CA GLN A 272 -12.35 -6.88 8.26
C GLN A 272 -13.15 -5.57 8.13
N LYS A 273 -12.98 -4.88 7.00
CA LYS A 273 -13.68 -3.62 6.70
C LYS A 273 -15.21 -3.81 6.72
N GLY A 274 -15.90 -3.00 7.52
CA GLY A 274 -17.36 -2.99 7.60
C GLY A 274 -17.95 -4.19 8.37
N TYR A 275 -17.13 -4.99 9.05
CA TYR A 275 -17.63 -6.11 9.83
C TYR A 275 -18.12 -5.68 11.22
N THR A 276 -19.36 -5.99 11.56
CA THR A 276 -20.00 -5.57 12.83
C THR A 276 -20.37 -6.72 13.76
N GLY A 277 -20.07 -7.98 13.42
CA GLY A 277 -20.44 -9.16 14.20
C GLY A 277 -21.95 -9.34 14.42
N TYR A 278 -22.33 -10.43 15.06
CA TYR A 278 -23.75 -10.70 15.37
C TYR A 278 -24.31 -9.66 16.35
N ASN A 279 -23.54 -9.29 17.36
CA ASN A 279 -23.92 -8.32 18.41
C ASN A 279 -23.99 -6.88 17.88
N GLY A 280 -23.21 -6.54 16.84
CA GLY A 280 -23.20 -5.21 16.22
C GLY A 280 -24.36 -4.98 15.24
N ARG A 281 -24.99 -6.03 14.73
CA ARG A 281 -26.17 -5.92 13.82
C ARG A 281 -27.41 -5.41 14.53
N GLY A 282 -27.55 -5.69 15.84
CA GLY A 282 -28.64 -5.17 16.67
C GLY A 282 -28.39 -3.73 17.15
N ASP A 283 -27.12 -3.28 17.19
CA ASP A 283 -26.74 -1.94 17.59
C ASP A 283 -26.44 -1.09 16.34
N ARG A 284 -27.39 -0.23 15.96
CA ARG A 284 -27.26 0.75 14.84
C ARG A 284 -26.06 1.68 14.96
N ARG A 285 -25.28 1.56 16.04
CA ARG A 285 -24.14 2.44 16.40
C ARG A 285 -22.77 1.89 15.99
N SER A 286 -22.67 0.73 15.31
CA SER A 286 -21.40 0.10 14.94
C SER A 286 -21.12 0.30 13.45
N SER A 287 -20.07 1.05 13.11
CA SER A 287 -19.63 1.28 11.71
C SER A 287 -18.87 0.09 11.12
N GLY A 288 -18.31 -0.80 11.97
CA GLY A 288 -17.42 -1.88 11.54
C GLY A 288 -16.07 -1.42 10.94
N ILE A 289 -15.73 -0.14 11.12
CA ILE A 289 -14.49 0.44 10.55
C ILE A 289 -13.38 0.54 11.60
N GLY A 290 -13.71 0.69 12.88
CA GLY A 290 -12.74 1.03 13.93
C GLY A 290 -11.59 0.02 14.06
N LEU A 291 -11.87 -1.26 14.29
CA LEU A 291 -10.82 -2.29 14.42
C LEU A 291 -10.08 -2.54 13.09
N TYR A 292 -10.76 -2.41 11.95
CA TYR A 292 -10.09 -2.42 10.64
C TYR A 292 -9.03 -1.32 10.55
N LEU A 293 -9.35 -0.10 10.97
CA LEU A 293 -8.38 1.01 11.02
C LEU A 293 -7.23 0.70 11.97
N CYS A 294 -7.52 0.17 13.16
CA CYS A 294 -6.47 -0.24 14.10
C CYS A 294 -5.48 -1.20 13.45
N ARG A 295 -5.96 -2.21 12.72
CA ARG A 295 -5.10 -3.15 12.00
C ARG A 295 -4.25 -2.46 10.94
N ARG A 296 -4.86 -1.63 10.09
CA ARG A 296 -4.16 -0.87 9.04
C ARG A 296 -3.08 0.05 9.62
N VAL A 297 -3.38 0.74 10.72
CA VAL A 297 -2.41 1.61 11.42
C VAL A 297 -1.27 0.77 11.98
N CYS A 298 -1.56 -0.32 12.68
CA CYS A 298 -0.53 -1.20 13.22
C CYS A 298 0.39 -1.76 12.12
N ASP A 299 -0.19 -2.24 11.02
CA ASP A 299 0.57 -2.76 9.87
C ASP A 299 1.50 -1.68 9.28
N ASN A 300 1.02 -0.44 9.13
CA ASN A 300 1.82 0.70 8.63
C ASN A 300 2.94 1.11 9.60
N LEU A 301 2.70 1.02 10.92
CA LEU A 301 3.71 1.28 11.95
C LEU A 301 4.66 0.09 12.18
N SER A 302 4.52 -1.00 11.44
CA SER A 302 5.26 -2.27 11.64
C SER A 302 4.97 -2.93 12.99
N HIS A 303 3.82 -2.64 13.58
CA HIS A 303 3.28 -3.30 14.75
C HIS A 303 2.31 -4.41 14.35
N SER A 304 1.91 -5.26 15.29
CA SER A 304 0.87 -6.25 15.04
C SER A 304 -0.26 -6.09 16.05
N ILE A 305 -1.49 -6.37 15.64
CA ILE A 305 -2.65 -6.38 16.53
C ILE A 305 -3.34 -7.73 16.45
N ARG A 306 -3.67 -8.32 17.60
CA ARG A 306 -4.44 -9.55 17.71
C ARG A 306 -5.50 -9.44 18.79
N ALA A 307 -6.49 -10.29 18.74
CA ALA A 307 -7.58 -10.35 19.70
C ALA A 307 -7.78 -11.77 20.21
N GLU A 308 -8.13 -11.88 21.48
CA GLU A 308 -8.61 -13.10 22.12
C GLU A 308 -9.90 -12.76 22.86
N ALA A 309 -10.92 -13.59 22.67
CA ALA A 309 -12.19 -13.35 23.34
C ALA A 309 -12.91 -14.67 23.59
N LYS A 310 -13.70 -14.68 24.65
CA LYS A 310 -14.67 -15.74 24.93
C LYS A 310 -16.02 -15.11 25.23
N PRO A 311 -17.12 -15.66 24.73
CA PRO A 311 -18.46 -15.16 25.02
C PRO A 311 -18.70 -15.05 26.53
N ARG A 312 -19.19 -13.89 26.98
CA ARG A 312 -19.47 -13.55 28.38
C ARG A 312 -18.27 -13.54 29.33
N GLN A 313 -17.03 -13.60 28.82
CA GLN A 313 -15.81 -13.52 29.62
C GLN A 313 -14.94 -12.29 29.26
N GLY A 314 -15.40 -11.52 28.26
CA GLY A 314 -14.71 -10.33 27.80
C GLY A 314 -13.81 -10.57 26.60
N THR A 315 -13.08 -9.49 26.23
CA THR A 315 -12.15 -9.45 25.08
C THR A 315 -10.80 -8.92 25.54
N SER A 316 -9.75 -9.49 25.00
CA SER A 316 -8.37 -8.98 25.16
C SER A 316 -7.85 -8.61 23.78
N ILE A 317 -7.43 -7.35 23.63
CA ILE A 317 -6.75 -6.86 22.43
C ILE A 317 -5.28 -6.68 22.77
N TYR A 318 -4.41 -7.22 21.92
CA TYR A 318 -2.96 -7.19 22.07
C TYR A 318 -2.35 -6.38 20.95
N ILE A 319 -1.55 -5.38 21.30
CA ILE A 319 -0.76 -4.56 20.37
C ILE A 319 0.70 -4.91 20.62
N ILE A 320 1.33 -5.57 19.64
CA ILE A 320 2.68 -6.08 19.74
C ILE A 320 3.62 -5.09 19.05
N TYR A 321 4.49 -4.45 19.83
CA TYR A 321 5.50 -3.54 19.32
C TYR A 321 6.70 -4.34 18.84
N ARG A 322 7.02 -4.25 17.54
CA ARG A 322 8.25 -4.84 17.01
C ARG A 322 9.33 -3.78 17.03
N PRO A 323 10.46 -3.99 17.75
CA PRO A 323 11.61 -3.12 17.59
C PRO A 323 12.07 -3.21 16.12
N ARG A 324 12.19 -2.08 15.44
CA ARG A 324 12.89 -2.06 14.15
C ARG A 324 14.37 -2.31 14.45
N GLU A 325 14.89 -3.47 14.00
CA GLU A 325 16.32 -3.72 13.99
C GLU A 325 17.00 -2.64 13.15
N GLY A 326 17.86 -1.82 13.77
CA GLY A 326 18.79 -0.95 13.05
C GLY A 326 18.73 0.55 13.25
N THR A 327 18.27 1.08 14.43
CA THR A 327 18.51 2.50 14.75
C THR A 327 19.02 2.68 16.17
N ALA A 328 20.28 2.31 16.37
CA ALA A 328 21.11 2.92 17.42
C ALA A 328 21.72 4.21 16.82
N GLY A 329 21.07 5.35 17.01
CA GLY A 329 21.58 6.65 16.50
C GLY A 329 20.52 7.72 16.62
N ASP A 330 20.81 8.74 17.41
CA ASP A 330 20.00 9.92 17.67
C ASP A 330 19.54 10.61 16.36
N GLY A 331 18.23 10.72 16.16
CA GLY A 331 17.70 11.53 15.08
C GLY A 331 16.24 11.18 14.72
N VAL A 332 15.40 12.19 14.67
CA VAL A 332 14.05 12.13 14.10
C VAL A 332 14.16 11.78 12.61
N THR A 333 13.69 10.61 12.22
CA THR A 333 13.67 10.18 10.81
C THR A 333 12.24 10.22 10.28
N SER A 334 12.00 11.08 9.30
CA SER A 334 10.75 11.12 8.52
C SER A 334 10.80 10.03 7.44
N TYR A 335 9.80 9.15 7.41
CA TYR A 335 9.72 8.06 6.43
C TYR A 335 8.58 8.30 5.45
N LYS A 336 8.90 8.34 4.15
CA LYS A 336 7.91 8.23 3.08
C LYS A 336 7.69 6.76 2.75
N SER A 337 6.46 6.27 2.86
CA SER A 337 6.10 4.96 2.36
C SER A 337 6.01 5.02 0.83
N VAL A 338 6.97 4.40 0.14
CA VAL A 338 6.91 4.22 -1.31
C VAL A 338 6.35 2.82 -1.58
N SER A 339 5.14 2.76 -2.09
CA SER A 339 4.50 1.50 -2.51
C SER A 339 4.97 1.14 -3.92
N PHE A 340 5.78 0.08 -4.07
CA PHE A 340 6.07 -0.56 -5.35
C PHE A 340 5.18 -1.80 -5.51
N GLY A 341 4.49 -1.84 -6.64
CA GLY A 341 3.62 -2.90 -7.14
C GLY A 341 3.63 -4.24 -6.39
N GLY A 342 2.59 -4.51 -5.58
CA GLY A 342 2.26 -5.84 -5.08
C GLY A 342 2.95 -6.33 -3.81
N GLY A 343 3.88 -5.57 -3.21
CA GLY A 343 4.54 -5.92 -1.96
C GLY A 343 5.09 -4.68 -1.26
N ASN A 344 4.75 -4.48 0.01
CA ASN A 344 5.35 -3.44 0.84
C ASN A 344 6.81 -3.81 1.15
N VAL A 345 7.75 -3.30 0.36
CA VAL A 345 9.18 -3.34 0.69
C VAL A 345 9.56 -2.00 1.28
N SER A 346 9.71 -1.94 2.60
CA SER A 346 10.25 -0.78 3.29
C SER A 346 11.77 -0.74 3.06
N LEU A 347 12.23 0.14 2.19
CA LEU A 347 13.66 0.43 2.05
C LEU A 347 14.08 1.39 3.17
N ILE A 348 14.94 0.91 4.07
CA ILE A 348 15.59 1.73 5.09
C ILE A 348 16.74 2.49 4.41
N TYR A 349 16.59 3.80 4.24
CA TYR A 349 17.71 4.67 3.89
C TYR A 349 18.09 5.52 5.11
N GLY A 350 19.16 5.11 5.77
CA GLY A 350 19.87 5.95 6.72
C GLY A 350 21.14 6.47 6.06
N GLY A 351 21.18 7.76 5.69
CA GLY A 351 22.37 8.43 5.18
C GLY A 351 22.08 9.42 4.04
N PRO A 352 22.92 10.44 3.84
CA PRO A 352 22.74 11.39 2.75
C PRO A 352 22.86 10.67 1.40
N PHE A 353 21.96 10.99 0.48
CA PHE A 353 21.90 10.44 -0.89
C PHE A 353 23.17 10.70 -1.67
N PRO A 354 23.91 9.68 -2.16
CA PRO A 354 25.11 9.92 -2.99
C PRO A 354 24.81 10.02 -4.50
N PHE A 355 23.56 10.24 -4.92
CA PHE A 355 23.21 10.16 -6.36
C PHE A 355 22.72 11.47 -7.00
N PHE A 356 22.71 12.60 -6.29
CA PHE A 356 22.29 13.89 -6.88
C PHE A 356 23.45 14.85 -7.25
N ASP A 357 24.71 14.47 -7.03
CA ASP A 357 25.86 15.34 -7.32
C ASP A 357 26.50 15.11 -8.71
N LYS A 358 25.83 14.39 -9.61
CA LYS A 358 26.36 14.17 -10.99
C LYS A 358 25.42 14.56 -12.12
N MET A 359 24.45 15.44 -11.89
CA MET A 359 23.70 16.10 -12.97
C MET A 359 23.65 17.62 -12.76
N GLY A 360 24.80 18.23 -12.76
CA GLY A 360 25.01 19.68 -12.69
C GLY A 360 26.42 20.03 -13.09
N ALA A 361 26.77 19.78 -14.35
CA ALA A 361 27.81 20.44 -15.11
C ALA A 361 27.59 20.13 -16.61
#